data_a5a7e3f10b7a7d20cd948bff354cd441
#
_entry.id   a5a7e3f10b7a7d20cd948bff354cd441
#
_cell.length_a   1.000
_cell.length_b   1.000
_cell.length_c   1.000
_cell.angle_alpha   90.00
_cell.angle_beta   90.00
_cell.angle_gamma   90.00
#
_symmetry.space_group_name_H-M   'P 1'
#
loop_
_entity.id
_entity.type
_entity.pdbx_description
1 polymer ?
#
loop_
_entity_poly.entity_id
_entity_poly.type
_entity_poly.pdbx_seq_one_letter_code
_entity_poly.pdbx_strand_id
1 'polypeptide(L)'
;MKKLSYFFVGILIITASLGLITNRMKAADGVKTQNNSLTIFNWGEYIDPDLISKFQKETGYKVNYMTFDSNEAMYSKVKQGGTAYDLIVPSDYMIEKMAKENLLIKLDHSKIKGLKDDDPKLLNPAFDQGNQYSVPYFWGTLGIVYNSKTVTRPPKTWNDIWSPTYKNSILLTDSVRDVMAMALSKHGYSLNTTNQKELDIAYQDLLKLTPNVKAILGDEIMNYMINNETPLAVVYSGQAAEMTSENKNLKYVIPERTNIWYDNLAIPKTAKNVKAAYAFINFMQEPKNAAQNAQWIGYATPNLKAKALLPKEIRDNKSFYPDEATIKDDEAYKNLNPYWTGIYNDLYLEFKMNK
;
A
#
# COMPACT_ATOMS: atom_id res chain seq x y z
N MET A 1 23.29 17.19 70.71
CA MET A 1 22.34 16.09 70.47
C MET A 1 20.98 16.52 69.89
N LYS A 2 20.33 17.56 70.43
CA LYS A 2 19.00 18.06 69.97
C LYS A 2 18.96 18.46 68.48
N LYS A 3 20.00 19.10 67.89
CA LYS A 3 20.05 19.52 66.49
C LYS A 3 20.15 18.33 65.55
N LEU A 4 20.80 17.26 65.92
CA LEU A 4 20.92 16.02 65.09
C LEU A 4 19.59 15.23 65.05
N SER A 5 18.83 15.27 66.14
CA SER A 5 17.49 14.66 66.23
C SER A 5 16.49 15.35 65.30
N TYR A 6 16.50 16.69 65.20
CA TYR A 6 15.63 17.42 64.26
C TYR A 6 15.98 17.18 62.80
N PHE A 7 17.26 16.93 62.48
CA PHE A 7 17.70 16.59 61.13
C PHE A 7 17.19 15.22 60.69
N PHE A 8 17.25 14.21 61.57
CA PHE A 8 16.70 12.86 61.30
C PHE A 8 15.17 12.86 61.19
N VAL A 9 14.47 13.66 62.00
CA VAL A 9 13.00 13.80 61.88
C VAL A 9 12.61 14.47 60.55
N GLY A 10 13.37 15.48 60.11
CA GLY A 10 13.16 16.13 58.82
C GLY A 10 13.34 15.15 57.61
N ILE A 11 14.37 14.30 57.63
CA ILE A 11 14.60 13.28 56.58
C ILE A 11 13.46 12.25 56.58
N LEU A 12 12.99 11.79 57.77
CA LEU A 12 11.88 10.86 57.86
C LEU A 12 10.57 11.43 57.30
N ILE A 13 10.29 12.69 57.53
CA ILE A 13 9.10 13.37 56.97
C ILE A 13 9.22 13.49 55.44
N ILE A 14 10.39 13.84 54.90
CA ILE A 14 10.61 13.96 53.47
C ILE A 14 10.49 12.58 52.79
N THR A 15 11.05 11.51 53.36
CA THR A 15 10.93 10.16 52.79
C THR A 15 9.50 9.62 52.86
N ALA A 16 8.76 9.90 53.96
CA ALA A 16 7.35 9.53 54.05
C ALA A 16 6.48 10.31 53.03
N SER A 17 6.76 11.62 52.84
CA SER A 17 6.06 12.44 51.86
C SER A 17 6.35 11.97 50.40
N LEU A 18 7.60 11.62 50.08
CA LEU A 18 7.97 11.03 48.80
C LEU A 18 7.31 9.66 48.56
N GLY A 19 7.22 8.83 49.61
CA GLY A 19 6.51 7.57 49.57
C GLY A 19 5.00 7.71 49.30
N LEU A 20 4.37 8.74 49.90
CA LEU A 20 2.96 9.06 49.67
C LEU A 20 2.72 9.63 48.27
N ILE A 21 3.63 10.44 47.77
CA ILE A 21 3.56 11.00 46.40
C ILE A 21 3.74 9.86 45.39
N THR A 22 4.71 8.97 45.56
CA THR A 22 4.91 7.80 44.65
C THR A 22 3.75 6.83 44.69
N ASN A 23 3.12 6.60 45.88
CA ASN A 23 1.91 5.79 45.98
C ASN A 23 0.68 6.47 45.34
N ARG A 24 0.54 7.78 45.44
CA ARG A 24 -0.51 8.53 44.74
C ARG A 24 -0.28 8.54 43.23
N MET A 25 0.96 8.66 42.75
CA MET A 25 1.30 8.50 41.33
C MET A 25 1.00 7.11 40.85
N LYS A 26 1.38 6.04 41.55
CA LYS A 26 1.03 4.65 41.22
C LYS A 26 -0.48 4.39 41.29
N ALA A 27 -1.22 5.02 42.17
CA ALA A 27 -2.68 4.96 42.23
C ALA A 27 -3.35 5.74 41.08
N ALA A 28 -2.75 6.84 40.64
CA ALA A 28 -3.18 7.58 39.45
C ALA A 28 -2.86 6.83 38.16
N ASP A 29 -1.71 6.09 38.08
CA ASP A 29 -1.38 5.17 37.00
C ASP A 29 -2.27 3.92 37.01
N GLY A 30 -2.92 3.60 38.11
CA GLY A 30 -3.90 2.50 38.26
C GLY A 30 -5.29 2.81 37.68
N VAL A 31 -5.58 4.05 37.29
CA VAL A 31 -6.63 4.32 36.29
C VAL A 31 -6.08 3.74 34.99
N LYS A 32 -6.62 2.59 34.57
CA LYS A 32 -6.47 2.11 33.20
C LYS A 32 -6.87 3.27 32.29
N THR A 33 -5.91 4.11 31.91
CA THR A 33 -6.06 4.97 30.74
C THR A 33 -6.32 3.99 29.62
N GLN A 34 -7.60 3.80 29.30
CA GLN A 34 -7.96 3.15 28.05
C GLN A 34 -7.13 3.88 27.01
N ASN A 35 -6.21 3.17 26.36
CA ASN A 35 -5.38 3.76 25.33
C ASN A 35 -6.34 4.23 24.25
N ASN A 36 -6.73 5.50 24.30
CA ASN A 36 -7.78 6.07 23.45
C ASN A 36 -7.18 6.56 22.14
N SER A 37 -5.98 6.06 21.79
CA SER A 37 -5.30 6.37 20.54
C SER A 37 -5.19 5.15 19.65
N LEU A 38 -5.22 5.40 18.35
CA LEU A 38 -4.98 4.45 17.27
C LEU A 38 -3.82 4.98 16.42
N THR A 39 -2.73 4.26 16.37
CA THR A 39 -1.59 4.60 15.51
C THR A 39 -1.67 3.80 14.21
N ILE A 40 -1.93 4.50 13.11
CA ILE A 40 -2.02 3.95 11.76
C ILE A 40 -0.73 4.25 11.01
N PHE A 41 -0.18 3.26 10.30
CA PHE A 41 0.96 3.42 9.43
C PHE A 41 0.56 3.00 8.02
N ASN A 42 0.39 3.97 7.13
CA ASN A 42 -0.20 3.82 5.81
C ASN A 42 0.72 4.45 4.74
N TRP A 43 0.36 4.29 3.50
CA TRP A 43 0.94 5.03 2.38
C TRP A 43 0.63 6.52 2.49
N GLY A 44 1.43 7.37 1.84
CA GLY A 44 1.10 8.79 1.69
C GLY A 44 -0.20 8.97 0.88
N GLU A 45 -1.02 9.95 1.26
CA GLU A 45 -2.27 10.32 0.57
C GLU A 45 -3.21 9.14 0.25
N TYR A 46 -3.32 8.17 1.16
CA TYR A 46 -4.01 6.90 0.95
C TYR A 46 -5.26 6.71 1.80
N ILE A 47 -5.82 7.81 2.28
CA ILE A 47 -7.12 7.89 2.96
C ILE A 47 -7.68 9.31 2.85
N ASP A 48 -8.98 9.45 2.65
CA ASP A 48 -9.68 10.73 2.75
C ASP A 48 -9.56 11.28 4.19
N PRO A 49 -8.95 12.46 4.41
CA PRO A 49 -8.77 13.04 5.74
C PRO A 49 -10.08 13.25 6.51
N ASP A 50 -11.19 13.44 5.80
CA ASP A 50 -12.50 13.60 6.42
C ASP A 50 -12.97 12.31 7.10
N LEU A 51 -12.56 11.14 6.58
CA LEU A 51 -12.83 9.85 7.21
C LEU A 51 -12.06 9.67 8.53
N ILE A 52 -10.83 10.18 8.63
CA ILE A 52 -10.10 10.19 9.90
C ILE A 52 -10.85 11.04 10.93
N SER A 53 -11.26 12.25 10.53
CA SER A 53 -12.01 13.16 11.37
C SER A 53 -13.35 12.56 11.81
N LYS A 54 -14.07 11.91 10.89
CA LYS A 54 -15.33 11.20 11.15
C LYS A 54 -15.14 10.04 12.12
N PHE A 55 -14.12 9.20 11.91
CA PHE A 55 -13.80 8.09 12.81
C PHE A 55 -13.54 8.56 14.24
N GLN A 56 -12.71 9.61 14.40
CA GLN A 56 -12.42 10.19 15.71
C GLN A 56 -13.69 10.69 16.40
N LYS A 57 -14.57 11.37 15.66
CA LYS A 57 -15.83 11.90 16.19
C LYS A 57 -16.80 10.80 16.63
N GLU A 58 -16.91 9.72 15.83
CA GLU A 58 -17.87 8.64 16.09
C GLU A 58 -17.41 7.69 17.19
N THR A 59 -16.08 7.47 17.30
CA THR A 59 -15.54 6.44 18.20
C THR A 59 -14.88 7.01 19.47
N GLY A 60 -14.48 8.27 19.45
CA GLY A 60 -13.69 8.90 20.51
C GLY A 60 -12.21 8.51 20.51
N TYR A 61 -11.75 7.65 19.58
CA TYR A 61 -10.33 7.35 19.42
C TYR A 61 -9.60 8.53 18.74
N LYS A 62 -8.42 8.89 19.25
CA LYS A 62 -7.50 9.82 18.59
C LYS A 62 -6.64 9.04 17.61
N VAL A 63 -6.57 9.49 16.35
CA VAL A 63 -5.75 8.85 15.32
C VAL A 63 -4.40 9.53 15.20
N ASN A 64 -3.33 8.76 15.36
CA ASN A 64 -1.97 9.16 15.02
C ASN A 64 -1.68 8.54 13.64
N TYR A 65 -1.78 9.35 12.60
CA TYR A 65 -1.56 8.89 11.22
C TYR A 65 -0.11 9.14 10.84
N MET A 66 0.58 8.07 10.42
CA MET A 66 1.96 8.09 9.96
C MET A 66 2.04 7.47 8.57
N THR A 67 3.00 7.90 7.77
CA THR A 67 3.15 7.44 6.38
C THR A 67 4.49 6.77 6.12
N PHE A 68 4.51 5.91 5.11
CA PHE A 68 5.69 5.27 4.56
C PHE A 68 5.67 5.32 3.03
N ASP A 69 6.85 5.20 2.43
CA ASP A 69 7.04 5.30 0.98
C ASP A 69 7.25 3.93 0.31
N SER A 70 7.50 2.87 1.09
CA SER A 70 7.68 1.51 0.58
C SER A 70 7.31 0.45 1.62
N ASN A 71 6.89 -0.73 1.13
CA ASN A 71 6.65 -1.90 1.98
C ASN A 71 7.87 -2.27 2.83
N GLU A 72 9.06 -2.14 2.26
CA GLU A 72 10.33 -2.46 2.91
C GLU A 72 10.63 -1.50 4.07
N ALA A 73 10.37 -0.22 3.88
CA ALA A 73 10.50 0.80 4.93
C ALA A 73 9.50 0.54 6.07
N MET A 74 8.24 0.27 5.74
CA MET A 74 7.19 -0.09 6.70
C MET A 74 7.58 -1.36 7.47
N TYR A 75 7.93 -2.44 6.77
CA TYR A 75 8.36 -3.70 7.37
C TYR A 75 9.53 -3.52 8.35
N SER A 76 10.56 -2.78 7.93
CA SER A 76 11.74 -2.52 8.75
C SER A 76 11.37 -1.80 10.05
N LYS A 77 10.52 -0.78 9.98
CA LYS A 77 10.03 -0.03 11.15
C LYS A 77 9.22 -0.91 12.10
N VAL A 78 8.30 -1.73 11.55
CA VAL A 78 7.48 -2.66 12.36
C VAL A 78 8.36 -3.72 13.02
N LYS A 79 9.33 -4.29 12.29
CA LYS A 79 10.22 -5.34 12.79
C LYS A 79 11.21 -4.84 13.85
N GLN A 80 11.75 -3.64 13.69
CA GLN A 80 12.65 -3.02 14.66
C GLN A 80 11.94 -2.71 15.99
N GLY A 81 10.63 -2.50 15.96
CA GLY A 81 9.88 -2.00 17.11
C GLY A 81 10.19 -0.52 17.39
N GLY A 82 10.04 -0.09 18.65
CA GLY A 82 10.22 1.32 19.03
C GLY A 82 8.92 2.11 18.93
N THR A 83 8.27 2.14 17.79
CA THR A 83 6.90 2.65 17.63
C THR A 83 5.92 1.50 17.59
N ALA A 84 4.89 1.55 18.44
CA ALA A 84 3.81 0.60 18.41
C ALA A 84 2.75 1.07 17.40
N TYR A 85 2.76 0.49 16.21
CA TYR A 85 1.69 0.67 15.24
C TYR A 85 0.53 -0.26 15.58
N ASP A 86 -0.70 0.24 15.51
CA ASP A 86 -1.90 -0.54 15.80
C ASP A 86 -2.54 -1.10 14.52
N LEU A 87 -2.36 -0.40 13.41
CA LEU A 87 -2.81 -0.79 12.08
C LEU A 87 -1.76 -0.42 11.05
N ILE A 88 -1.55 -1.29 10.08
CA ILE A 88 -0.65 -1.09 8.94
C ILE A 88 -1.35 -1.46 7.64
N VAL A 89 -0.88 -0.91 6.51
CA VAL A 89 -1.48 -1.14 5.19
C VAL A 89 -0.44 -1.69 4.20
N PRO A 90 -0.02 -2.95 4.36
CA PRO A 90 0.92 -3.60 3.46
C PRO A 90 0.27 -4.14 2.18
N SER A 91 1.07 -4.25 1.13
CA SER A 91 0.67 -4.95 -0.09
C SER A 91 0.74 -6.49 0.09
N ASP A 92 0.21 -7.21 -0.89
CA ASP A 92 0.07 -8.66 -0.96
C ASP A 92 1.31 -9.46 -0.52
N TYR A 93 2.45 -9.29 -1.21
CA TYR A 93 3.69 -10.01 -0.91
C TYR A 93 4.25 -9.70 0.48
N MET A 94 3.96 -8.50 1.00
CA MET A 94 4.41 -8.09 2.31
C MET A 94 3.52 -8.69 3.42
N ILE A 95 2.22 -8.87 3.18
CA ILE A 95 1.35 -9.67 4.05
C ILE A 95 1.91 -11.09 4.17
N GLU A 96 2.22 -11.74 3.03
CA GLU A 96 2.80 -13.08 3.01
C GLU A 96 4.09 -13.18 3.84
N LYS A 97 5.00 -12.23 3.63
CA LYS A 97 6.28 -12.14 4.36
C LYS A 97 6.07 -11.97 5.85
N MET A 98 5.28 -10.96 6.24
CA MET A 98 5.08 -10.62 7.65
C MET A 98 4.30 -11.71 8.40
N ALA A 99 3.37 -12.40 7.75
CA ALA A 99 2.66 -13.54 8.32
C ALA A 99 3.62 -14.71 8.56
N LYS A 100 4.47 -15.05 7.58
CA LYS A 100 5.49 -16.10 7.71
C LYS A 100 6.51 -15.81 8.83
N GLU A 101 6.87 -14.54 9.02
CA GLU A 101 7.76 -14.09 10.08
C GLU A 101 7.05 -13.87 11.44
N ASN A 102 5.75 -14.20 11.51
CA ASN A 102 4.96 -14.10 12.74
C ASN A 102 4.90 -12.65 13.31
N LEU A 103 4.86 -11.65 12.41
CA LEU A 103 4.78 -10.23 12.75
C LEU A 103 3.35 -9.69 12.79
N LEU A 104 2.36 -10.45 12.28
CA LEU A 104 0.95 -10.08 12.25
C LEU A 104 0.12 -10.87 13.26
N ILE A 105 -0.96 -10.26 13.73
CA ILE A 105 -1.98 -10.93 14.53
C ILE A 105 -2.94 -11.65 13.58
N LYS A 106 -3.29 -12.92 13.91
CA LYS A 106 -4.41 -13.58 13.23
C LYS A 106 -5.70 -12.85 13.56
N LEU A 107 -6.45 -12.51 12.52
CA LEU A 107 -7.70 -11.79 12.65
C LEU A 107 -8.82 -12.69 13.18
N ASP A 108 -9.59 -12.16 14.09
CA ASP A 108 -10.84 -12.75 14.55
C ASP A 108 -11.98 -12.25 13.64
N HIS A 109 -12.39 -13.05 12.68
CA HIS A 109 -13.41 -12.69 11.70
C HIS A 109 -14.78 -12.39 12.36
N SER A 110 -15.05 -12.91 13.55
CA SER A 110 -16.28 -12.56 14.28
C SER A 110 -16.36 -11.08 14.65
N LYS A 111 -15.22 -10.39 14.67
CA LYS A 111 -15.08 -8.96 14.93
C LYS A 111 -15.10 -8.09 13.68
N ILE A 112 -15.11 -8.70 12.47
CA ILE A 112 -15.07 -7.99 11.19
C ILE A 112 -16.41 -8.16 10.49
N LYS A 113 -17.21 -7.10 10.43
CA LYS A 113 -18.59 -7.17 9.91
C LYS A 113 -18.69 -7.03 8.40
N GLY A 114 -17.75 -6.27 7.80
CA GLY A 114 -17.80 -5.85 6.39
C GLY A 114 -17.23 -6.86 5.40
N LEU A 115 -16.38 -7.79 5.82
CA LEU A 115 -15.66 -8.72 4.92
C LEU A 115 -16.57 -9.51 3.97
N LYS A 116 -17.83 -9.81 4.40
CA LYS A 116 -18.84 -10.48 3.58
C LYS A 116 -19.37 -9.64 2.41
N ASP A 117 -19.11 -8.34 2.41
CA ASP A 117 -19.55 -7.39 1.40
C ASP A 117 -18.45 -7.16 0.34
N ASP A 118 -17.26 -7.72 0.56
CA ASP A 118 -16.16 -7.69 -0.40
C ASP A 118 -16.41 -8.69 -1.53
N ASP A 119 -15.83 -8.42 -2.70
CA ASP A 119 -15.88 -9.30 -3.86
C ASP A 119 -15.26 -10.66 -3.51
N PRO A 120 -16.02 -11.78 -3.62
CA PRO A 120 -15.48 -13.10 -3.30
C PRO A 120 -14.21 -13.46 -4.07
N LYS A 121 -13.97 -12.86 -5.24
CA LYS A 121 -12.77 -13.07 -6.05
C LYS A 121 -11.52 -12.45 -5.44
N LEU A 122 -11.68 -11.45 -4.58
CA LEU A 122 -10.58 -10.77 -3.88
C LEU A 122 -10.37 -11.33 -2.47
N LEU A 123 -11.22 -12.28 -2.06
CA LEU A 123 -11.10 -12.98 -0.78
C LEU A 123 -10.33 -14.29 -0.95
N ASN A 124 -9.74 -14.78 0.14
CA ASN A 124 -8.95 -16.01 0.17
C ASN A 124 -7.77 -16.01 -0.84
N PRO A 125 -7.01 -14.90 -0.93
CA PRO A 125 -5.90 -14.81 -1.89
C PRO A 125 -4.77 -15.78 -1.52
N ALA A 126 -3.94 -16.12 -2.52
CA ALA A 126 -2.83 -17.05 -2.33
C ALA A 126 -1.80 -16.58 -1.26
N PHE A 127 -1.65 -15.27 -1.09
CA PHE A 127 -0.73 -14.66 -0.11
C PHE A 127 -1.29 -14.68 1.34
N ASP A 128 -2.60 -14.85 1.52
CA ASP A 128 -3.27 -14.92 2.84
C ASP A 128 -4.51 -15.80 2.78
N GLN A 129 -4.32 -17.11 2.73
CA GLN A 129 -5.40 -18.08 2.64
C GLN A 129 -6.39 -17.93 3.80
N GLY A 130 -7.67 -17.75 3.44
CA GLY A 130 -8.76 -17.53 4.39
C GLY A 130 -8.75 -16.13 5.02
N ASN A 131 -8.02 -15.17 4.48
CA ASN A 131 -7.88 -13.81 5.02
C ASN A 131 -7.55 -13.82 6.52
N GLN A 132 -6.60 -14.68 6.91
CA GLN A 132 -6.27 -14.90 8.33
C GLN A 132 -5.56 -13.70 8.97
N TYR A 133 -4.87 -12.88 8.19
CA TYR A 133 -4.01 -11.80 8.67
C TYR A 133 -4.40 -10.43 8.13
N SER A 134 -5.23 -10.37 7.08
CA SER A 134 -5.52 -9.15 6.36
C SER A 134 -6.97 -9.01 5.91
N VAL A 135 -7.39 -7.76 5.75
CA VAL A 135 -8.67 -7.38 5.16
C VAL A 135 -8.38 -6.54 3.92
N PRO A 136 -8.92 -6.87 2.74
CA PRO A 136 -8.72 -6.08 1.53
C PRO A 136 -9.11 -4.61 1.75
N TYR A 137 -8.26 -3.69 1.25
CA TYR A 137 -8.46 -2.27 1.37
C TYR A 137 -8.66 -1.61 0.00
N PHE A 138 -7.67 -1.78 -0.87
CA PHE A 138 -7.72 -1.39 -2.28
C PHE A 138 -7.04 -2.45 -3.14
N TRP A 139 -7.33 -2.41 -4.43
CA TRP A 139 -6.67 -3.23 -5.43
C TRP A 139 -6.57 -2.47 -6.75
N GLY A 140 -5.74 -2.95 -7.64
CA GLY A 140 -5.59 -2.35 -8.95
C GLY A 140 -4.59 -3.11 -9.83
N THR A 141 -4.26 -2.49 -10.96
CA THR A 141 -3.35 -3.04 -11.97
C THR A 141 -2.24 -2.05 -12.29
N LEU A 142 -1.12 -2.56 -12.76
CA LEU A 142 -0.11 -1.79 -13.47
C LEU A 142 -0.52 -1.70 -14.94
N GLY A 143 -0.31 -0.54 -15.56
CA GLY A 143 -0.65 -0.38 -16.97
C GLY A 143 0.02 0.81 -17.62
N ILE A 144 -0.44 1.17 -18.80
CA ILE A 144 0.14 2.21 -19.65
C ILE A 144 -0.85 3.34 -19.83
N VAL A 145 -0.49 4.56 -19.39
CA VAL A 145 -1.18 5.79 -19.80
C VAL A 145 -0.52 6.34 -21.05
N TYR A 146 -1.32 6.72 -22.02
CA TYR A 146 -0.85 7.36 -23.24
C TYR A 146 -1.70 8.57 -23.61
N ASN A 147 -1.07 9.55 -24.27
CA ASN A 147 -1.76 10.71 -24.82
C ASN A 147 -2.27 10.41 -26.24
N SER A 148 -3.59 10.30 -26.41
CA SER A 148 -4.23 9.97 -27.68
C SER A 148 -4.07 10.99 -28.80
N LYS A 149 -3.63 12.23 -28.48
CA LYS A 149 -3.31 13.26 -29.50
C LYS A 149 -1.94 13.05 -30.12
N THR A 150 -0.99 12.48 -29.37
CA THR A 150 0.40 12.34 -29.82
C THR A 150 0.74 10.89 -30.18
N VAL A 151 0.07 9.93 -29.56
CA VAL A 151 0.26 8.50 -29.79
C VAL A 151 -0.77 8.02 -30.80
N THR A 152 -0.38 7.93 -32.06
CA THR A 152 -1.27 7.53 -33.17
C THR A 152 -1.57 6.03 -33.21
N ARG A 153 -0.69 5.20 -32.60
CA ARG A 153 -0.87 3.76 -32.44
C ARG A 153 -0.83 3.43 -30.94
N PRO A 154 -2.01 3.33 -30.28
CA PRO A 154 -2.07 3.01 -28.87
C PRO A 154 -1.37 1.70 -28.54
N PRO A 155 -0.53 1.65 -27.49
CA PRO A 155 0.03 0.39 -27.02
C PRO A 155 -1.10 -0.52 -26.52
N LYS A 156 -0.97 -1.83 -26.74
CA LYS A 156 -1.92 -2.85 -26.27
C LYS A 156 -1.25 -3.90 -25.39
N THR A 157 0.02 -4.12 -25.62
CA THR A 157 0.84 -5.11 -24.95
C THR A 157 2.10 -4.45 -24.38
N TRP A 158 2.76 -5.11 -23.46
CA TRP A 158 4.05 -4.63 -22.96
C TRP A 158 5.08 -4.50 -24.08
N ASN A 159 5.07 -5.40 -25.08
CA ASN A 159 6.02 -5.35 -26.18
C ASN A 159 5.94 -4.05 -26.99
N ASP A 160 4.79 -3.41 -27.04
CA ASP A 160 4.60 -2.20 -27.87
C ASP A 160 5.45 -1.02 -27.39
N ILE A 161 5.77 -0.93 -26.09
CA ILE A 161 6.60 0.17 -25.55
C ILE A 161 8.08 0.04 -25.96
N TRP A 162 8.53 -1.09 -26.48
CA TRP A 162 9.88 -1.27 -27.07
C TRP A 162 10.01 -0.71 -28.48
N SER A 163 8.90 -0.22 -29.09
CA SER A 163 8.95 0.38 -30.43
C SER A 163 9.88 1.59 -30.46
N PRO A 164 10.78 1.71 -31.46
CA PRO A 164 11.65 2.88 -31.62
C PRO A 164 10.89 4.22 -31.81
N THR A 165 9.59 4.16 -32.11
CA THR A 165 8.72 5.35 -32.22
C THR A 165 8.60 6.08 -30.86
N TYR A 166 8.85 5.42 -29.75
CA TYR A 166 8.78 5.98 -28.39
C TYR A 166 10.13 6.46 -27.85
N LYS A 167 11.10 6.72 -28.72
CA LYS A 167 12.44 7.20 -28.30
C LYS A 167 12.30 8.43 -27.38
N ASN A 168 12.91 8.34 -26.17
CA ASN A 168 12.90 9.37 -25.14
C ASN A 168 11.48 9.89 -24.78
N SER A 169 10.50 8.99 -24.71
CA SER A 169 9.07 9.32 -24.60
C SER A 169 8.34 8.60 -23.47
N ILE A 170 8.98 7.71 -22.74
CA ILE A 170 8.34 6.88 -21.75
C ILE A 170 8.80 7.27 -20.36
N LEU A 171 7.86 7.51 -19.45
CA LEU A 171 8.11 7.56 -18.01
C LEU A 171 7.82 6.19 -17.40
N LEU A 172 8.73 5.74 -16.56
CA LEU A 172 8.56 4.51 -15.78
C LEU A 172 8.42 4.84 -14.30
N THR A 173 7.56 4.11 -13.60
CA THR A 173 7.50 4.18 -12.14
C THR A 173 8.79 3.67 -11.52
N ASP A 174 9.26 4.30 -10.43
CA ASP A 174 10.48 3.90 -9.70
C ASP A 174 10.17 2.69 -8.80
N SER A 175 10.01 1.53 -9.41
CA SER A 175 9.71 0.28 -8.74
C SER A 175 10.46 -0.88 -9.38
N VAL A 176 11.26 -1.57 -8.57
CA VAL A 176 12.05 -2.74 -8.98
C VAL A 176 11.16 -3.81 -9.62
N ARG A 177 10.10 -4.18 -8.91
CA ARG A 177 9.23 -5.28 -9.32
C ARG A 177 8.45 -4.93 -10.58
N ASP A 178 7.96 -3.70 -10.70
CA ASP A 178 7.13 -3.29 -11.83
C ASP A 178 7.94 -3.14 -13.12
N VAL A 179 9.14 -2.58 -13.04
CA VAL A 179 10.03 -2.47 -14.21
C VAL A 179 10.48 -3.84 -14.69
N MET A 180 10.85 -4.75 -13.78
CA MET A 180 11.19 -6.13 -14.14
C MET A 180 9.98 -6.88 -14.70
N ALA A 181 8.79 -6.67 -14.12
CA ALA A 181 7.55 -7.33 -14.54
C ALA A 181 7.19 -7.05 -16.00
N MET A 182 7.35 -5.81 -16.48
CA MET A 182 7.09 -5.47 -17.88
C MET A 182 7.93 -6.32 -18.84
N ALA A 183 9.21 -6.46 -18.54
CA ALA A 183 10.13 -7.24 -19.40
C ALA A 183 9.88 -8.76 -19.28
N LEU A 184 9.57 -9.26 -18.10
CA LEU A 184 9.20 -10.66 -17.89
C LEU A 184 7.90 -10.99 -18.62
N SER A 185 6.86 -10.16 -18.46
CA SER A 185 5.57 -10.33 -19.11
C SER A 185 5.67 -10.33 -20.63
N LYS A 186 6.51 -9.48 -21.20
CA LYS A 186 6.80 -9.45 -22.65
C LYS A 186 7.19 -10.80 -23.23
N HIS A 187 7.87 -11.65 -22.45
CA HIS A 187 8.28 -13.00 -22.81
C HIS A 187 7.30 -14.08 -22.34
N GLY A 188 6.21 -13.71 -21.68
CA GLY A 188 5.28 -14.66 -21.10
C GLY A 188 5.82 -15.38 -19.85
N TYR A 189 6.89 -14.86 -19.23
CA TYR A 189 7.43 -15.40 -17.98
C TYR A 189 6.59 -14.95 -16.78
N SER A 190 6.65 -15.71 -15.69
CA SER A 190 6.02 -15.29 -14.44
C SER A 190 6.69 -14.02 -13.89
N LEU A 191 5.88 -13.09 -13.38
CA LEU A 191 6.36 -11.87 -12.70
C LEU A 191 7.09 -12.20 -11.39
N ASN A 192 7.02 -13.45 -10.96
CA ASN A 192 7.63 -14.00 -9.75
C ASN A 192 8.72 -15.03 -10.02
N THR A 193 9.25 -15.03 -11.24
CA THR A 193 10.24 -16.05 -11.62
C THR A 193 11.48 -16.04 -10.71
N THR A 194 11.97 -17.21 -10.40
CA THR A 194 13.25 -17.45 -9.74
C THR A 194 14.23 -18.19 -10.65
N ASN A 195 14.06 -18.01 -11.96
CA ASN A 195 14.92 -18.56 -12.99
C ASN A 195 15.89 -17.50 -13.49
N GLN A 196 17.19 -17.66 -13.20
CA GLN A 196 18.22 -16.69 -13.56
C GLN A 196 18.22 -16.37 -15.07
N LYS A 197 18.02 -17.39 -15.93
CA LYS A 197 18.01 -17.17 -17.39
C LYS A 197 16.86 -16.27 -17.84
N GLU A 198 15.68 -16.41 -17.23
CA GLU A 198 14.53 -15.56 -17.53
C GLU A 198 14.78 -14.12 -17.08
N LEU A 199 15.40 -13.94 -15.90
CA LEU A 199 15.80 -12.64 -15.39
C LEU A 199 16.87 -11.98 -16.27
N ASP A 200 17.86 -12.74 -16.72
CA ASP A 200 18.91 -12.24 -17.63
C ASP A 200 18.29 -11.79 -18.97
N ILE A 201 17.36 -12.54 -19.53
CA ILE A 201 16.64 -12.19 -20.76
C ILE A 201 15.83 -10.90 -20.56
N ALA A 202 15.08 -10.80 -19.45
CA ALA A 202 14.29 -9.61 -19.11
C ALA A 202 15.19 -8.38 -18.96
N TYR A 203 16.33 -8.50 -18.28
CA TYR A 203 17.32 -7.44 -18.13
C TYR A 203 17.89 -6.98 -19.47
N GLN A 204 18.31 -7.90 -20.35
CA GLN A 204 18.79 -7.56 -21.67
C GLN A 204 17.74 -6.81 -22.51
N ASP A 205 16.47 -7.11 -22.31
CA ASP A 205 15.40 -6.37 -22.97
C ASP A 205 15.17 -4.99 -22.32
N LEU A 206 15.32 -4.85 -21.01
CA LEU A 206 15.30 -3.53 -20.36
C LEU A 206 16.42 -2.63 -20.91
N LEU A 207 17.62 -3.16 -21.14
CA LEU A 207 18.70 -2.40 -21.79
C LEU A 207 18.30 -1.91 -23.19
N LYS A 208 17.56 -2.71 -23.97
CA LYS A 208 17.02 -2.28 -25.26
C LYS A 208 15.89 -1.25 -25.12
N LEU A 209 15.21 -1.19 -23.99
CA LEU A 209 14.18 -0.18 -23.70
C LEU A 209 14.80 1.18 -23.35
N THR A 210 16.03 1.21 -22.83
CA THR A 210 16.71 2.43 -22.36
C THR A 210 16.58 3.63 -23.30
N PRO A 211 16.74 3.50 -24.64
CA PRO A 211 16.59 4.65 -25.55
C PRO A 211 15.18 5.25 -25.56
N ASN A 212 14.16 4.49 -25.19
CA ASN A 212 12.76 4.92 -25.17
C ASN A 212 12.38 5.60 -23.84
N VAL A 213 13.08 5.26 -22.76
CA VAL A 213 12.79 5.80 -21.43
C VAL A 213 13.25 7.26 -21.34
N LYS A 214 12.36 8.17 -20.97
CA LYS A 214 12.65 9.58 -20.69
C LYS A 214 13.18 9.76 -19.27
N ALA A 215 12.48 9.17 -18.30
CA ALA A 215 12.87 9.19 -16.89
C ALA A 215 12.21 8.03 -16.11
N ILE A 216 12.75 7.76 -14.92
CA ILE A 216 12.18 6.85 -13.92
C ILE A 216 11.85 7.73 -12.72
N LEU A 217 10.57 7.82 -12.34
CA LEU A 217 10.05 8.81 -11.40
C LEU A 217 9.07 8.16 -10.41
N GLY A 218 8.80 8.87 -9.31
CA GLY A 218 7.70 8.57 -8.40
C GLY A 218 6.37 9.19 -8.87
N ASP A 219 5.64 9.78 -7.94
CA ASP A 219 4.31 10.36 -8.22
C ASP A 219 4.36 11.59 -9.16
N GLU A 220 5.53 12.18 -9.36
CA GLU A 220 5.73 13.29 -10.31
C GLU A 220 5.32 12.92 -11.75
N ILE A 221 5.29 11.62 -12.08
CA ILE A 221 4.80 11.10 -13.37
C ILE A 221 3.44 11.71 -13.73
N MET A 222 2.55 11.87 -12.75
CA MET A 222 1.21 12.39 -12.99
C MET A 222 1.24 13.80 -13.57
N ASN A 223 2.04 14.68 -12.99
CA ASN A 223 2.15 16.06 -13.47
C ASN A 223 2.69 16.14 -14.91
N TYR A 224 3.72 15.34 -15.23
CA TYR A 224 4.27 15.29 -16.61
C TYR A 224 3.23 14.85 -17.63
N MET A 225 2.39 13.87 -17.28
CA MET A 225 1.35 13.36 -18.18
C MET A 225 0.19 14.33 -18.30
N ILE A 226 -0.32 14.89 -17.20
CA ILE A 226 -1.43 15.85 -17.18
C ILE A 226 -1.09 17.08 -18.03
N ASN A 227 0.14 17.57 -17.91
CA ASN A 227 0.65 18.74 -18.65
C ASN A 227 1.05 18.44 -20.11
N ASN A 228 0.89 17.20 -20.58
CA ASN A 228 1.27 16.75 -21.92
C ASN A 228 2.79 16.85 -22.22
N GLU A 229 3.63 16.78 -21.20
CA GLU A 229 5.08 16.87 -21.35
C GLU A 229 5.72 15.56 -21.83
N THR A 230 4.94 14.48 -21.78
CA THR A 230 5.35 13.15 -22.21
C THR A 230 4.16 12.40 -22.80
N PRO A 231 4.37 11.58 -23.86
CA PRO A 231 3.28 10.87 -24.51
C PRO A 231 2.89 9.55 -23.83
N LEU A 232 3.78 8.94 -23.04
CA LEU A 232 3.58 7.61 -22.43
C LEU A 232 4.12 7.54 -20.99
N ALA A 233 3.39 6.82 -20.15
CA ALA A 233 3.86 6.47 -18.81
C ALA A 233 3.37 5.08 -18.40
N VAL A 234 4.19 4.36 -17.63
CA VAL A 234 3.80 3.14 -16.92
C VAL A 234 3.45 3.53 -15.49
N VAL A 235 2.21 3.25 -15.09
CA VAL A 235 1.64 3.73 -13.83
C VAL A 235 0.60 2.76 -13.27
N TYR A 236 0.22 2.97 -12.02
CA TYR A 236 -0.88 2.24 -11.39
C TYR A 236 -2.25 2.78 -11.83
N SER A 237 -3.26 1.93 -11.78
CA SER A 237 -4.62 2.24 -12.22
C SER A 237 -5.24 3.46 -11.54
N GLY A 238 -4.96 3.72 -10.25
CA GLY A 238 -5.45 4.91 -9.55
C GLY A 238 -4.80 6.19 -10.07
N GLN A 239 -3.48 6.20 -10.25
CA GLN A 239 -2.77 7.32 -10.88
C GLN A 239 -3.31 7.59 -12.29
N ALA A 240 -3.54 6.52 -13.07
CA ALA A 240 -4.15 6.61 -14.39
C ALA A 240 -5.55 7.24 -14.36
N ALA A 241 -6.30 6.90 -13.33
CA ALA A 241 -7.65 7.44 -13.13
C ALA A 241 -7.64 8.95 -12.91
N GLU A 242 -6.78 9.42 -12.00
CA GLU A 242 -6.58 10.84 -11.75
C GLU A 242 -6.13 11.56 -13.02
N MET A 243 -5.08 11.07 -13.67
CA MET A 243 -4.58 11.65 -14.92
C MET A 243 -5.66 11.76 -16.01
N THR A 244 -6.48 10.71 -16.18
CA THR A 244 -7.54 10.69 -17.20
C THR A 244 -8.75 11.56 -16.83
N SER A 245 -8.94 11.85 -15.54
CA SER A 245 -9.94 12.80 -15.07
C SER A 245 -9.55 14.24 -15.39
N GLU A 246 -8.28 14.59 -15.16
CA GLU A 246 -7.72 15.92 -15.36
C GLU A 246 -7.45 16.22 -16.85
N ASN A 247 -6.99 15.24 -17.63
CA ASN A 247 -6.67 15.40 -19.04
C ASN A 247 -7.38 14.34 -19.89
N LYS A 248 -8.45 14.76 -20.59
CA LYS A 248 -9.30 13.86 -21.39
C LYS A 248 -8.61 13.24 -22.61
N ASN A 249 -7.41 13.74 -22.98
CA ASN A 249 -6.60 13.13 -24.04
C ASN A 249 -5.83 11.90 -23.56
N LEU A 250 -5.67 11.76 -22.25
CA LEU A 250 -5.02 10.60 -21.67
C LEU A 250 -5.97 9.40 -21.67
N LYS A 251 -5.41 8.24 -21.97
CA LYS A 251 -6.11 6.96 -21.98
C LYS A 251 -5.26 5.92 -21.25
N TYR A 252 -5.90 4.98 -20.59
CA TYR A 252 -5.23 3.90 -19.88
C TYR A 252 -5.48 2.57 -20.57
N VAL A 253 -4.46 1.75 -20.63
CA VAL A 253 -4.50 0.38 -21.15
C VAL A 253 -3.90 -0.56 -20.11
N ILE A 254 -4.56 -1.66 -19.87
CA ILE A 254 -4.08 -2.77 -19.07
C ILE A 254 -3.51 -3.80 -20.05
N PRO A 255 -2.18 -3.95 -20.17
CA PRO A 255 -1.58 -4.98 -21.01
C PRO A 255 -1.85 -6.38 -20.41
N GLU A 256 -1.93 -7.39 -21.25
CA GLU A 256 -2.05 -8.78 -20.79
C GLU A 256 -0.90 -9.18 -19.87
N ARG A 257 -1.18 -10.03 -18.87
CA ARG A 257 -0.19 -10.59 -17.94
C ARG A 257 0.56 -9.51 -17.16
N THR A 258 -0.16 -8.52 -16.69
CA THR A 258 0.42 -7.46 -15.87
C THR A 258 0.38 -7.81 -14.37
N ASN A 259 0.88 -6.93 -13.54
CA ASN A 259 0.71 -7.03 -12.10
C ASN A 259 -0.71 -6.62 -11.71
N ILE A 260 -1.38 -7.47 -10.93
CA ILE A 260 -2.53 -7.13 -10.13
C ILE A 260 -2.07 -7.07 -8.67
N TRP A 261 -2.30 -5.96 -8.00
CA TRP A 261 -1.84 -5.73 -6.64
C TRP A 261 -3.01 -5.55 -5.67
N TYR A 262 -2.76 -5.87 -4.41
CA TYR A 262 -3.74 -5.79 -3.32
C TYR A 262 -3.09 -5.13 -2.11
N ASP A 263 -3.66 -4.01 -1.66
CA ASP A 263 -3.30 -3.42 -0.38
C ASP A 263 -4.32 -3.81 0.68
N ASN A 264 -3.83 -4.05 1.88
CA ASN A 264 -4.62 -4.72 2.90
C ASN A 264 -4.47 -4.04 4.26
N LEU A 265 -5.54 -3.98 5.04
CA LEU A 265 -5.50 -3.60 6.45
C LEU A 265 -5.04 -4.80 7.28
N ALA A 266 -3.98 -4.63 8.07
CA ALA A 266 -3.42 -5.68 8.92
C ALA A 266 -3.06 -5.13 10.30
N ILE A 267 -3.08 -6.01 11.31
CA ILE A 267 -2.76 -5.65 12.70
C ILE A 267 -1.41 -6.28 13.05
N PRO A 268 -0.34 -5.47 13.28
CA PRO A 268 0.94 -6.00 13.68
C PRO A 268 0.93 -6.49 15.14
N LYS A 269 1.80 -7.44 15.48
CA LYS A 269 1.92 -7.94 16.86
C LYS A 269 2.38 -6.91 17.89
N THR A 270 2.96 -5.81 17.42
CA THR A 270 3.35 -4.68 18.26
C THR A 270 2.18 -3.81 18.69
N ALA A 271 0.98 -4.02 18.14
CA ALA A 271 -0.21 -3.23 18.42
C ALA A 271 -0.53 -3.18 19.92
N LYS A 272 -0.83 -1.97 20.41
CA LYS A 272 -1.22 -1.71 21.80
C LYS A 272 -2.72 -1.52 21.95
N ASN A 273 -3.41 -1.15 20.85
CA ASN A 273 -4.85 -0.93 20.85
C ASN A 273 -5.55 -1.74 19.73
N VAL A 274 -5.49 -3.06 19.85
CA VAL A 274 -6.13 -3.99 18.91
C VAL A 274 -7.64 -3.72 18.78
N LYS A 275 -8.30 -3.27 19.86
CA LYS A 275 -9.72 -2.92 19.82
C LYS A 275 -10.00 -1.73 18.89
N ALA A 276 -9.18 -0.70 18.95
CA ALA A 276 -9.28 0.45 18.05
C ALA A 276 -8.96 0.06 16.60
N ALA A 277 -7.99 -0.84 16.38
CA ALA A 277 -7.68 -1.36 15.05
C ALA A 277 -8.89 -2.07 14.41
N TYR A 278 -9.58 -2.96 15.14
CA TYR A 278 -10.82 -3.57 14.66
C TYR A 278 -11.94 -2.56 14.43
N ALA A 279 -12.06 -1.55 15.30
CA ALA A 279 -13.04 -0.49 15.11
C ALA A 279 -12.78 0.27 13.80
N PHE A 280 -11.51 0.57 13.50
CA PHE A 280 -11.12 1.24 12.26
C PHE A 280 -11.33 0.36 11.03
N ILE A 281 -10.95 -0.92 11.09
CA ILE A 281 -11.24 -1.88 10.01
C ILE A 281 -12.73 -1.90 9.69
N ASN A 282 -13.59 -2.05 10.71
CA ASN A 282 -15.03 -2.05 10.49
C ASN A 282 -15.56 -0.71 9.95
N PHE A 283 -15.00 0.41 10.40
CA PHE A 283 -15.36 1.73 9.91
C PHE A 283 -15.02 1.89 8.42
N MET A 284 -13.81 1.45 8.01
CA MET A 284 -13.40 1.50 6.60
C MET A 284 -14.16 0.51 5.71
N GLN A 285 -14.64 -0.60 6.28
CA GLN A 285 -15.47 -1.59 5.58
C GLN A 285 -16.94 -1.17 5.47
N GLU A 286 -17.39 -0.10 6.13
CA GLU A 286 -18.74 0.42 5.92
C GLU A 286 -18.90 0.92 4.49
N PRO A 287 -19.95 0.50 3.74
CA PRO A 287 -20.09 0.82 2.31
C PRO A 287 -19.97 2.31 1.97
N LYS A 288 -20.53 3.19 2.81
CA LYS A 288 -20.44 4.65 2.58
C LYS A 288 -19.04 5.18 2.76
N ASN A 289 -18.32 4.69 3.77
CA ASN A 289 -16.94 5.13 4.05
C ASN A 289 -15.98 4.56 2.99
N ALA A 290 -16.14 3.28 2.62
CA ALA A 290 -15.36 2.65 1.57
C ALA A 290 -15.58 3.33 0.21
N ALA A 291 -16.83 3.71 -0.13
CA ALA A 291 -17.13 4.43 -1.35
C ALA A 291 -16.52 5.86 -1.36
N GLN A 292 -16.66 6.60 -0.26
CA GLN A 292 -16.05 7.92 -0.11
C GLN A 292 -14.54 7.84 -0.28
N ASN A 293 -13.90 6.88 0.37
CA ASN A 293 -12.46 6.68 0.28
C ASN A 293 -12.00 6.32 -1.13
N ALA A 294 -12.69 5.38 -1.78
CA ALA A 294 -12.37 4.96 -3.15
C ALA A 294 -12.54 6.11 -4.15
N GLN A 295 -13.55 6.95 -3.97
CA GLN A 295 -13.76 8.12 -4.83
C GLN A 295 -12.68 9.18 -4.63
N TRP A 296 -12.22 9.37 -3.40
CA TRP A 296 -11.19 10.36 -3.07
C TRP A 296 -9.80 9.91 -3.55
N ILE A 297 -9.43 8.63 -3.29
CA ILE A 297 -8.12 8.06 -3.66
C ILE A 297 -8.02 7.76 -5.16
N GLY A 298 -9.14 7.36 -5.81
CA GLY A 298 -9.13 6.92 -7.20
C GLY A 298 -8.74 5.45 -7.41
N TYR A 299 -8.67 4.62 -6.37
CA TYR A 299 -8.42 3.17 -6.50
C TYR A 299 -9.69 2.34 -6.33
N ALA A 300 -9.66 1.11 -6.87
CA ALA A 300 -10.80 0.21 -6.80
C ALA A 300 -11.00 -0.34 -5.39
N THR A 301 -12.22 -0.14 -4.85
CA THR A 301 -12.61 -0.78 -3.59
C THR A 301 -12.96 -2.24 -3.82
N PRO A 302 -12.56 -3.14 -2.90
CA PRO A 302 -13.00 -4.53 -2.92
C PRO A 302 -14.48 -4.68 -2.53
N ASN A 303 -15.06 -3.71 -1.83
CA ASN A 303 -16.41 -3.79 -1.27
C ASN A 303 -17.47 -3.54 -2.36
N LEU A 304 -18.24 -4.60 -2.71
CA LEU A 304 -19.26 -4.54 -3.78
C LEU A 304 -20.41 -3.57 -3.47
N LYS A 305 -20.78 -3.41 -2.20
CA LYS A 305 -21.81 -2.43 -1.80
C LYS A 305 -21.29 -1.01 -1.91
N ALA A 306 -20.02 -0.79 -1.58
CA ALA A 306 -19.36 0.50 -1.77
C ALA A 306 -19.25 0.84 -3.27
N LYS A 307 -18.80 -0.12 -4.09
CA LYS A 307 -18.77 0.03 -5.56
C LYS A 307 -20.12 0.47 -6.13
N ALA A 308 -21.22 -0.11 -5.63
CA ALA A 308 -22.57 0.25 -6.07
C ALA A 308 -22.97 1.70 -5.73
N LEU A 309 -22.33 2.32 -4.74
CA LEU A 309 -22.54 3.72 -4.35
C LEU A 309 -21.72 4.72 -5.16
N LEU A 310 -20.69 4.26 -5.88
CA LEU A 310 -19.85 5.12 -6.69
C LEU A 310 -20.60 5.73 -7.89
N PRO A 311 -20.19 6.93 -8.35
CA PRO A 311 -20.67 7.49 -9.62
C PRO A 311 -20.51 6.49 -10.75
N LYS A 312 -21.46 6.52 -11.70
CA LYS A 312 -21.49 5.55 -12.82
C LYS A 312 -20.19 5.56 -13.64
N GLU A 313 -19.63 6.72 -13.86
CA GLU A 313 -18.38 6.93 -14.60
C GLU A 313 -17.16 6.28 -13.92
N ILE A 314 -17.18 6.10 -12.61
CA ILE A 314 -16.15 5.38 -11.85
C ILE A 314 -16.49 3.89 -11.79
N ARG A 315 -17.71 3.57 -11.36
CA ARG A 315 -18.16 2.20 -11.15
C ARG A 315 -18.08 1.33 -12.40
N ASP A 316 -18.43 1.91 -13.56
CA ASP A 316 -18.48 1.20 -14.85
C ASP A 316 -17.17 1.38 -15.67
N ASN A 317 -16.18 2.08 -15.12
CA ASN A 317 -14.89 2.31 -15.78
C ASN A 317 -14.01 1.05 -15.71
N LYS A 318 -13.69 0.49 -16.88
CA LYS A 318 -12.89 -0.74 -17.02
C LYS A 318 -11.42 -0.57 -16.64
N SER A 319 -10.93 0.66 -16.54
CA SER A 319 -9.58 0.94 -16.02
C SER A 319 -9.50 0.75 -14.51
N PHE A 320 -10.61 1.01 -13.80
CA PHE A 320 -10.71 0.77 -12.34
C PHE A 320 -11.20 -0.64 -12.03
N TYR A 321 -12.23 -1.08 -12.74
CA TYR A 321 -12.89 -2.35 -12.52
C TYR A 321 -12.85 -3.18 -13.81
N PRO A 322 -11.66 -3.69 -14.19
CA PRO A 322 -11.51 -4.50 -15.40
C PRO A 322 -12.38 -5.76 -15.33
N ASP A 323 -12.75 -6.24 -16.54
CA ASP A 323 -13.43 -7.53 -16.65
C ASP A 323 -12.47 -8.67 -16.29
N GLU A 324 -13.05 -9.78 -15.82
CA GLU A 324 -12.27 -10.99 -15.49
C GLU A 324 -11.41 -11.46 -16.66
N ALA A 325 -11.94 -11.36 -17.89
CA ALA A 325 -11.19 -11.72 -19.09
C ALA A 325 -9.93 -10.87 -19.29
N THR A 326 -9.93 -9.62 -18.82
CA THR A 326 -8.77 -8.70 -18.91
C THR A 326 -7.67 -9.11 -17.94
N ILE A 327 -8.03 -9.50 -16.71
CA ILE A 327 -7.08 -9.75 -15.61
C ILE A 327 -6.83 -11.24 -15.32
N LYS A 328 -7.38 -12.15 -16.13
CA LYS A 328 -7.34 -13.60 -15.88
C LYS A 328 -5.92 -14.19 -15.80
N ASP A 329 -4.98 -13.59 -16.52
CA ASP A 329 -3.58 -14.02 -16.61
C ASP A 329 -2.63 -13.09 -15.82
N ASP A 330 -3.18 -12.11 -15.08
CA ASP A 330 -2.40 -11.19 -14.24
C ASP A 330 -1.89 -11.89 -12.99
N GLU A 331 -0.74 -11.47 -12.52
CA GLU A 331 -0.11 -12.07 -11.34
C GLU A 331 0.04 -11.05 -10.22
N ALA A 332 -0.35 -11.43 -9.00
CA ALA A 332 0.07 -10.73 -7.79
C ALA A 332 1.55 -11.04 -7.49
N TYR A 333 2.26 -10.07 -6.89
CA TYR A 333 3.62 -10.34 -6.45
C TYR A 333 3.65 -11.31 -5.28
N LYS A 334 4.64 -12.21 -5.29
CA LYS A 334 4.94 -13.14 -4.20
C LYS A 334 6.13 -12.63 -3.41
N ASN A 335 6.18 -13.01 -2.14
CA ASN A 335 7.37 -12.81 -1.31
C ASN A 335 8.51 -13.68 -1.83
N LEU A 336 9.44 -13.06 -2.53
CA LEU A 336 10.69 -13.71 -2.94
C LEU A 336 11.63 -13.84 -1.73
N ASN A 337 12.44 -14.90 -1.70
CA ASN A 337 13.47 -15.00 -0.68
C ASN A 337 14.53 -13.88 -0.85
N PRO A 338 15.36 -13.59 0.17
CA PRO A 338 16.34 -12.49 0.10
C PRO A 338 17.32 -12.59 -1.07
N TYR A 339 17.70 -13.80 -1.48
CA TYR A 339 18.60 -14.02 -2.61
C TYR A 339 17.99 -13.49 -3.91
N TRP A 340 16.77 -13.92 -4.25
CA TRP A 340 16.09 -13.48 -5.47
C TRP A 340 15.68 -12.01 -5.42
N THR A 341 15.27 -11.52 -4.25
CA THR A 341 15.02 -10.08 -4.04
C THR A 341 16.28 -9.27 -4.35
N GLY A 342 17.45 -9.74 -3.89
CA GLY A 342 18.73 -9.13 -4.21
C GLY A 342 18.99 -9.09 -5.72
N ILE A 343 18.81 -10.20 -6.43
CA ILE A 343 19.00 -10.27 -7.89
C ILE A 343 18.08 -9.29 -8.63
N TYR A 344 16.78 -9.23 -8.29
CA TYR A 344 15.88 -8.26 -8.89
C TYR A 344 16.35 -6.82 -8.66
N ASN A 345 16.79 -6.49 -7.45
CA ASN A 345 17.31 -5.17 -7.11
C ASN A 345 18.57 -4.82 -7.89
N ASP A 346 19.53 -5.75 -7.97
CA ASP A 346 20.79 -5.53 -8.68
C ASP A 346 20.55 -5.28 -10.17
N LEU A 347 19.75 -6.09 -10.84
CA LEU A 347 19.41 -5.94 -12.25
C LEU A 347 18.68 -4.62 -12.53
N TYR A 348 17.76 -4.23 -11.63
CA TYR A 348 17.07 -2.96 -11.74
C TYR A 348 18.01 -1.75 -11.54
N LEU A 349 18.89 -1.80 -10.55
CA LEU A 349 19.88 -0.74 -10.31
C LEU A 349 20.83 -0.61 -11.48
N GLU A 350 21.32 -1.71 -12.04
CA GLU A 350 22.12 -1.70 -13.26
C GLU A 350 21.36 -1.08 -14.44
N PHE A 351 20.10 -1.44 -14.65
CA PHE A 351 19.24 -0.80 -15.66
C PHE A 351 19.15 0.71 -15.42
N LYS A 352 18.87 1.13 -14.19
CA LYS A 352 18.71 2.54 -13.80
C LYS A 352 20.00 3.35 -14.00
N MET A 353 21.19 2.75 -13.80
CA MET A 353 22.48 3.37 -14.05
C MET A 353 22.81 3.53 -15.55
N ASN A 354 22.22 2.70 -16.41
CA ASN A 354 22.39 2.77 -17.86
C ASN A 354 21.40 3.73 -18.53
N LYS A 355 20.47 4.31 -17.75
CA LYS A 355 19.54 5.33 -18.20
C LYS A 355 20.09 6.72 -17.94
#